data_5e81fe5dbf708470939c7c4db4536c9a
#
_entry.id   5e81fe5dbf708470939c7c4db4536c9a
#
_cell.length_a   1.000
_cell.length_b   1.000
_cell.length_c   1.000
_cell.angle_alpha   90.00
_cell.angle_beta   90.00
_cell.angle_gamma   90.00
#
_symmetry.space_group_name_H-M   'P 1'
#
loop_
_entity.id
_entity.type
_entity.pdbx_description
1 polymer ?
#
loop_
_entity_poly.entity_id
_entity_poly.type
_entity_poly.pdbx_seq_one_letter_code
_entity_poly.pdbx_strand_id
1 'polypeptide(L)'
;STSMSIDLEKLDGIGIITINRPERKNAFTRSQYEDLASALKDIDDDDSVHVAILTGAGGAFSSGQDLKEMAELATAVASGTPASSQPGGFTVLLDGLETFSKPLIAAVNGVAVGIGMTLLPFCDIVLIDETARMRVPFSELGVPPEAASSILFADQIGWQRAAEILFTARWIEATEAVEIGIALRTAPQGEVLAHAVELAKTIASKSAYSTRVIKQLMVAGRGGRIKEARAREEALFAELFRSRGFSS
;
A
#
# COMPACT_ATOMS: atom_id res chain seq x y z
N SER A 1 13.96 -16.26 18.25
CA SER A 1 13.26 -16.27 16.97
C SER A 1 12.87 -14.84 16.64
N THR A 2 13.48 -14.26 15.63
CA THR A 2 13.02 -13.00 15.07
C THR A 2 11.63 -13.25 14.50
N SER A 3 10.59 -12.71 15.14
CA SER A 3 9.26 -12.72 14.57
C SER A 3 9.33 -11.96 13.25
N MET A 4 9.08 -12.65 12.16
CA MET A 4 8.97 -12.01 10.85
C MET A 4 7.75 -11.09 10.87
N SER A 5 7.96 -9.80 10.69
CA SER A 5 6.87 -8.80 10.69
C SER A 5 6.10 -8.74 9.36
N ILE A 6 6.58 -9.45 8.35
CA ILE A 6 5.89 -9.71 7.08
C ILE A 6 5.91 -11.21 6.88
N ASP A 7 4.75 -11.83 6.90
CA ASP A 7 4.61 -13.28 6.71
C ASP A 7 4.19 -13.57 5.27
N LEU A 8 4.71 -14.65 4.72
CA LEU A 8 4.35 -15.14 3.40
C LEU A 8 3.95 -16.62 3.49
N GLU A 9 2.74 -16.91 3.06
CA GLU A 9 2.22 -18.27 2.94
C GLU A 9 1.85 -18.55 1.48
N LYS A 10 2.21 -19.71 0.99
CA LYS A 10 1.88 -20.14 -0.38
C LYS A 10 1.05 -21.41 -0.32
N LEU A 11 -0.12 -21.40 -0.95
CA LEU A 11 -1.03 -22.54 -0.98
C LEU A 11 -1.88 -22.49 -2.25
N ASP A 12 -1.89 -23.59 -2.99
CA ASP A 12 -2.76 -23.77 -4.16
C ASP A 12 -2.67 -22.64 -5.20
N GLY A 13 -1.47 -22.17 -5.48
CA GLY A 13 -1.24 -21.11 -6.46
C GLY A 13 -1.51 -19.70 -5.93
N ILE A 14 -1.78 -19.55 -4.63
CA ILE A 14 -2.06 -18.28 -3.98
C ILE A 14 -0.93 -17.96 -3.00
N GLY A 15 -0.39 -16.75 -3.10
CA GLY A 15 0.55 -16.22 -2.11
C GLY A 15 -0.17 -15.22 -1.19
N ILE A 16 -0.17 -15.48 0.11
CA ILE A 16 -0.79 -14.58 1.09
C ILE A 16 0.32 -13.87 1.86
N ILE A 17 0.37 -12.57 1.73
CA ILE A 17 1.30 -11.71 2.46
C ILE A 17 0.53 -11.05 3.58
N THR A 18 1.00 -11.24 4.82
CA THR A 18 0.38 -10.65 6.01
C THR A 18 1.34 -9.67 6.66
N ILE A 19 0.91 -8.42 6.80
CA ILE A 19 1.62 -7.42 7.61
C ILE A 19 1.36 -7.80 9.06
N ASN A 20 2.41 -8.22 9.78
CA ASN A 20 2.27 -8.83 11.10
C ASN A 20 3.04 -8.07 12.17
N ARG A 21 2.54 -6.90 12.52
CA ARG A 21 3.02 -6.08 13.62
C ARG A 21 1.82 -5.45 14.34
N PRO A 22 0.90 -6.32 14.83
CA PRO A 22 -0.41 -5.84 15.34
C PRO A 22 -0.28 -4.94 16.57
N GLU A 23 0.77 -5.08 17.39
CA GLU A 23 1.05 -4.23 18.55
C GLU A 23 1.31 -2.76 18.16
N ARG A 24 1.64 -2.50 16.91
CA ARG A 24 1.81 -1.15 16.32
C ARG A 24 0.79 -0.88 15.21
N LYS A 25 -0.34 -1.59 15.23
CA LYS A 25 -1.39 -1.48 14.20
C LYS A 25 -0.81 -1.60 12.78
N ASN A 26 0.17 -2.48 12.62
CA ASN A 26 0.85 -2.75 11.36
C ASN A 26 1.50 -1.51 10.72
N ALA A 27 2.00 -0.58 11.53
CA ALA A 27 2.79 0.54 11.06
C ALA A 27 4.08 0.06 10.41
N PHE A 28 4.49 0.70 9.31
CA PHE A 28 5.68 0.33 8.56
C PHE A 28 6.95 0.99 9.10
N THR A 29 7.93 0.18 9.42
CA THR A 29 9.33 0.58 9.53
C THR A 29 10.01 0.40 8.16
N ARG A 30 11.23 0.92 8.02
CA ARG A 30 12.06 0.70 6.83
C ARG A 30 12.18 -0.80 6.50
N SER A 31 12.49 -1.60 7.51
CA SER A 31 12.68 -3.04 7.37
C SER A 31 11.41 -3.73 6.86
N GLN A 32 10.23 -3.30 7.30
CA GLN A 32 8.97 -3.88 6.84
C GLN A 32 8.64 -3.48 5.40
N TYR A 33 8.97 -2.27 4.97
CA TYR A 33 8.85 -1.90 3.55
C TYR A 33 9.72 -2.80 2.68
N GLU A 34 10.95 -3.03 3.08
CA GLU A 34 11.89 -3.90 2.37
C GLU A 34 11.41 -5.35 2.36
N ASP A 35 10.92 -5.84 3.49
CA ASP A 35 10.41 -7.21 3.61
C ASP A 35 9.15 -7.43 2.77
N LEU A 36 8.26 -6.45 2.72
CA LEU A 36 7.08 -6.52 1.85
C LEU A 36 7.49 -6.54 0.38
N ALA A 37 8.42 -5.71 -0.03
CA ALA A 37 8.96 -5.73 -1.39
C ALA A 37 9.60 -7.08 -1.72
N SER A 38 10.33 -7.68 -0.77
CA SER A 38 10.93 -9.01 -0.94
C SER A 38 9.88 -10.10 -1.08
N ALA A 39 8.78 -10.03 -0.30
CA ALA A 39 7.68 -10.99 -0.41
C ALA A 39 6.99 -10.89 -1.78
N LEU A 40 6.77 -9.68 -2.29
CA LEU A 40 6.22 -9.47 -3.62
C LEU A 40 7.14 -10.06 -4.69
N LYS A 41 8.44 -9.82 -4.59
CA LYS A 41 9.42 -10.38 -5.54
C LYS A 41 9.46 -11.90 -5.48
N ASP A 42 9.42 -12.48 -4.31
CA ASP A 42 9.38 -13.95 -4.13
C ASP A 42 8.18 -14.53 -4.87
N ILE A 43 6.99 -13.96 -4.71
CA ILE A 43 5.79 -14.40 -5.43
C ILE A 43 5.95 -14.20 -6.94
N ASP A 44 6.48 -13.06 -7.36
CA ASP A 44 6.64 -12.75 -8.78
C ASP A 44 7.58 -13.73 -9.48
N ASP A 45 8.62 -14.18 -8.78
CA ASP A 45 9.62 -15.12 -9.30
C ASP A 45 9.19 -16.59 -9.17
N ASP A 46 8.11 -16.90 -8.46
CA ASP A 46 7.64 -18.28 -8.22
C ASP A 46 6.53 -18.66 -9.21
N ASP A 47 6.89 -19.48 -10.19
CA ASP A 47 5.96 -19.91 -11.24
C ASP A 47 4.76 -20.72 -10.71
N SER A 48 4.84 -21.24 -9.50
CA SER A 48 3.73 -21.96 -8.86
C SER A 48 2.68 -21.04 -8.25
N VAL A 49 2.96 -19.76 -8.12
CA VAL A 49 2.03 -18.77 -7.54
C VAL A 49 1.47 -17.89 -8.66
N HIS A 50 0.14 -17.79 -8.71
CA HIS A 50 -0.57 -17.07 -9.77
C HIS A 50 -1.24 -15.77 -9.30
N VAL A 51 -1.57 -15.68 -8.03
CA VAL A 51 -2.29 -14.54 -7.42
C VAL A 51 -1.69 -14.25 -6.05
N ALA A 52 -1.55 -12.98 -5.72
CA ALA A 52 -1.15 -12.55 -4.38
C ALA A 52 -2.31 -11.88 -3.64
N ILE A 53 -2.36 -12.09 -2.33
CA ILE A 53 -3.24 -11.37 -1.41
C ILE A 53 -2.36 -10.64 -0.40
N LEU A 54 -2.69 -9.38 -0.13
CA LEU A 54 -2.08 -8.57 0.92
C LEU A 54 -3.13 -8.28 1.99
N THR A 55 -2.82 -8.60 3.24
CA THR A 55 -3.70 -8.35 4.38
C THR A 55 -2.89 -7.97 5.62
N GLY A 56 -3.57 -7.59 6.70
CA GLY A 56 -2.94 -7.28 7.98
C GLY A 56 -3.33 -8.29 9.07
N ALA A 57 -2.43 -8.52 10.02
CA ALA A 57 -2.73 -9.31 11.19
C ALA A 57 -3.47 -8.47 12.24
N GLY A 58 -4.39 -9.08 12.97
CA GLY A 58 -5.14 -8.40 14.03
C GLY A 58 -6.18 -7.45 13.51
N GLY A 59 -6.39 -6.34 14.21
CA GLY A 59 -7.47 -5.40 13.96
C GLY A 59 -7.17 -4.26 12.98
N ALA A 60 -5.98 -4.20 12.40
CA ALA A 60 -5.61 -3.16 11.46
C ALA A 60 -5.04 -3.74 10.17
N PHE A 61 -5.27 -3.05 9.06
CA PHE A 61 -4.53 -3.31 7.82
C PHE A 61 -3.13 -2.69 7.92
N SER A 62 -3.05 -1.37 8.01
CA SER A 62 -1.83 -0.64 8.35
C SER A 62 -2.17 0.78 8.79
N SER A 63 -1.57 1.21 9.88
CA SER A 63 -1.68 2.58 10.38
C SER A 63 -0.70 3.54 9.71
N GLY A 64 0.09 3.09 8.73
CA GLY A 64 0.98 3.92 7.94
C GLY A 64 2.43 3.87 8.39
N GLN A 65 3.17 4.94 8.16
CA GLN A 65 4.56 5.06 8.56
C GLN A 65 4.72 5.00 10.07
N ASP A 66 5.72 4.26 10.54
CA ASP A 66 6.07 4.25 11.96
C ASP A 66 6.60 5.62 12.38
N LEU A 67 5.86 6.31 13.25
CA LEU A 67 6.18 7.68 13.67
C LEU A 67 7.41 7.75 14.56
N LYS A 68 7.67 6.69 15.34
CA LYS A 68 8.86 6.61 16.18
C LYS A 68 10.12 6.51 15.33
N GLU A 69 10.12 5.65 14.33
CA GLU A 69 11.26 5.52 13.41
C GLU A 69 11.49 6.82 12.64
N MET A 70 10.42 7.47 12.19
CA MET A 70 10.51 8.76 11.50
C MET A 70 11.15 9.83 12.40
N ALA A 71 10.76 9.90 13.67
CA ALA A 71 11.33 10.84 14.62
C ALA A 71 12.82 10.54 14.91
N GLU A 72 13.18 9.27 15.03
CA GLU A 72 14.58 8.86 15.20
C GLU A 72 15.44 9.24 13.99
N LEU A 73 14.92 9.06 12.79
CA LEU A 73 15.60 9.45 11.55
C LEU A 73 15.79 10.97 11.48
N ALA A 74 14.78 11.75 11.81
CA ALA A 74 14.86 13.21 11.83
C ALA A 74 15.91 13.70 12.83
N THR A 75 15.98 13.07 14.01
CA THR A 75 17.01 13.37 15.03
C THR A 75 18.41 13.04 14.52
N ALA A 76 18.60 11.91 13.86
CA ALA A 76 19.88 11.51 13.30
C ALA A 76 20.36 12.50 12.23
N VAL A 77 19.48 12.94 11.34
CA VAL A 77 19.79 13.95 10.30
C VAL A 77 20.17 15.28 10.94
N ALA A 78 19.42 15.72 11.95
CA ALA A 78 19.71 16.96 12.68
C ALA A 78 21.08 16.91 13.41
N SER A 79 21.50 15.70 13.83
CA SER A 79 22.79 15.47 14.49
C SER A 79 23.96 15.30 13.49
N GLY A 80 23.73 15.51 12.19
CA GLY A 80 24.76 15.45 11.16
C GLY A 80 25.09 14.07 10.61
N THR A 81 24.25 13.06 10.91
CA THR A 81 24.38 11.75 10.29
C THR A 81 24.10 11.88 8.78
N PRO A 82 25.03 11.45 7.90
CA PRO A 82 24.79 11.53 6.46
C PRO A 82 23.55 10.74 6.05
N ALA A 83 22.76 11.30 5.13
CA ALA A 83 21.69 10.55 4.49
C ALA A 83 22.28 9.33 3.78
N SER A 84 21.65 8.16 3.95
CA SER A 84 22.05 6.97 3.22
C SER A 84 21.97 7.22 1.71
N SER A 85 23.00 6.79 0.97
CA SER A 85 22.99 6.83 -0.50
C SER A 85 22.06 5.78 -1.12
N GLN A 86 21.58 4.81 -0.33
CA GLN A 86 20.69 3.78 -0.79
C GLN A 86 19.23 4.26 -0.75
N PRO A 87 18.37 3.79 -1.69
CA PRO A 87 16.95 4.10 -1.64
C PRO A 87 16.35 3.71 -0.30
N GLY A 88 15.45 4.54 0.23
CA GLY A 88 14.70 4.21 1.44
C GLY A 88 13.75 3.04 1.23
N GLY A 89 13.32 2.40 2.32
CA GLY A 89 12.40 1.26 2.26
C GLY A 89 11.09 1.59 1.54
N PHE A 90 10.57 2.80 1.75
CA PHE A 90 9.38 3.28 1.06
C PHE A 90 9.53 3.26 -0.47
N THR A 91 10.64 3.78 -0.98
CA THR A 91 10.95 3.75 -2.42
C THR A 91 11.07 2.32 -2.94
N VAL A 92 11.73 1.44 -2.19
CA VAL A 92 11.88 0.03 -2.55
C VAL A 92 10.52 -0.65 -2.65
N LEU A 93 9.60 -0.38 -1.70
CA LEU A 93 8.24 -0.93 -1.75
C LEU A 93 7.48 -0.42 -2.97
N LEU A 94 7.51 0.88 -3.24
CA LEU A 94 6.79 1.45 -4.39
C LEU A 94 7.31 0.89 -5.71
N ASP A 95 8.63 0.73 -5.86
CA ASP A 95 9.21 0.09 -7.03
C ASP A 95 8.71 -1.35 -7.17
N GLY A 96 8.63 -2.10 -6.07
CA GLY A 96 8.10 -3.45 -6.05
C GLY A 96 6.62 -3.53 -6.45
N LEU A 97 5.81 -2.59 -5.97
CA LEU A 97 4.38 -2.52 -6.32
C LEU A 97 4.18 -2.15 -7.79
N GLU A 98 4.95 -1.20 -8.32
CA GLU A 98 4.85 -0.83 -9.73
C GLU A 98 5.21 -1.97 -10.68
N THR A 99 6.19 -2.80 -10.31
CA THR A 99 6.71 -3.85 -11.17
C THR A 99 6.08 -5.20 -10.94
N PHE A 100 5.27 -5.37 -9.90
CA PHE A 100 4.62 -6.64 -9.59
C PHE A 100 3.70 -7.06 -10.73
N SER A 101 3.95 -8.24 -11.31
CA SER A 101 3.37 -8.64 -12.60
C SER A 101 2.13 -9.53 -12.50
N LYS A 102 1.79 -10.01 -11.30
CA LYS A 102 0.68 -10.92 -11.06
C LYS A 102 -0.52 -10.20 -10.47
N PRO A 103 -1.73 -10.75 -10.57
CA PRO A 103 -2.88 -10.17 -9.87
C PRO A 103 -2.61 -10.02 -8.38
N LEU A 104 -2.96 -8.85 -7.84
CA LEU A 104 -2.76 -8.49 -6.42
C LEU A 104 -4.09 -8.04 -5.84
N ILE A 105 -4.55 -8.76 -4.82
CA ILE A 105 -5.79 -8.47 -4.08
C ILE A 105 -5.39 -7.91 -2.72
N ALA A 106 -5.93 -6.76 -2.34
CA ALA A 106 -5.86 -6.29 -0.97
C ALA A 106 -7.11 -6.75 -0.21
N ALA A 107 -6.90 -7.41 0.92
CA ALA A 107 -7.94 -7.73 1.90
C ALA A 107 -7.77 -6.79 3.08
N VAL A 108 -8.47 -5.66 3.02
CA VAL A 108 -8.37 -4.59 4.03
C VAL A 108 -9.20 -4.97 5.24
N ASN A 109 -8.52 -5.52 6.25
CA ASN A 109 -9.14 -6.13 7.42
C ASN A 109 -9.44 -5.18 8.57
N GLY A 110 -9.01 -3.93 8.47
CA GLY A 110 -9.18 -2.93 9.50
C GLY A 110 -8.66 -1.58 9.02
N VAL A 111 -8.33 -0.70 9.95
CA VAL A 111 -7.90 0.67 9.64
C VAL A 111 -6.74 0.71 8.65
N ALA A 112 -6.83 1.60 7.67
CA ALA A 112 -5.83 1.82 6.63
C ALA A 112 -5.53 3.33 6.53
N VAL A 113 -4.36 3.74 6.99
CA VAL A 113 -3.98 5.16 7.09
C VAL A 113 -2.67 5.42 6.36
N GLY A 114 -2.56 6.57 5.71
CA GLY A 114 -1.35 6.94 4.97
C GLY A 114 -1.03 5.93 3.89
N ILE A 115 0.17 5.35 3.90
CA ILE A 115 0.56 4.31 2.94
C ILE A 115 -0.37 3.10 3.00
N GLY A 116 -1.01 2.82 4.14
CA GLY A 116 -2.05 1.79 4.22
C GLY A 116 -3.20 2.02 3.26
N MET A 117 -3.52 3.27 2.95
CA MET A 117 -4.52 3.63 1.96
C MET A 117 -3.90 3.90 0.57
N THR A 118 -2.76 4.60 0.51
CA THR A 118 -2.18 5.02 -0.77
C THR A 118 -1.57 3.87 -1.57
N LEU A 119 -1.27 2.74 -0.94
CA LEU A 119 -0.83 1.55 -1.68
C LEU A 119 -1.97 0.84 -2.41
N LEU A 120 -3.24 1.09 -2.03
CA LEU A 120 -4.39 0.38 -2.58
C LEU A 120 -4.56 0.56 -4.09
N PRO A 121 -4.30 1.73 -4.70
CA PRO A 121 -4.34 1.87 -6.16
C PRO A 121 -3.33 1.02 -6.92
N PHE A 122 -2.28 0.52 -6.26
CA PHE A 122 -1.34 -0.45 -6.84
C PHE A 122 -1.88 -1.88 -6.78
N CYS A 123 -2.89 -2.13 -5.94
CA CYS A 123 -3.58 -3.41 -5.90
C CYS A 123 -4.64 -3.44 -7.00
N ASP A 124 -4.80 -4.59 -7.65
CA ASP A 124 -5.73 -4.70 -8.77
C ASP A 124 -7.17 -4.78 -8.30
N ILE A 125 -7.40 -5.39 -7.14
CA ILE A 125 -8.72 -5.53 -6.52
C ILE A 125 -8.56 -5.26 -5.02
N VAL A 126 -9.49 -4.49 -4.46
CA VAL A 126 -9.53 -4.20 -3.03
C VAL A 126 -10.86 -4.66 -2.46
N LEU A 127 -10.80 -5.57 -1.51
CA LEU A 127 -11.94 -5.97 -0.68
C LEU A 127 -11.75 -5.37 0.71
N ILE A 128 -12.82 -4.95 1.34
CA ILE A 128 -12.74 -4.24 2.62
C ILE A 128 -13.72 -4.81 3.64
N ASP A 129 -13.23 -5.06 4.85
CA ASP A 129 -14.08 -5.39 6.00
C ASP A 129 -15.08 -4.26 6.24
N GLU A 130 -16.35 -4.61 6.46
CA GLU A 130 -17.41 -3.60 6.64
C GLU A 130 -17.17 -2.66 7.81
N THR A 131 -16.31 -3.04 8.77
CA THR A 131 -15.96 -2.21 9.93
C THR A 131 -14.70 -1.39 9.73
N ALA A 132 -13.98 -1.59 8.63
CA ALA A 132 -12.74 -0.88 8.35
C ALA A 132 -13.00 0.54 7.86
N ARG A 133 -12.04 1.40 8.09
CA ARG A 133 -12.05 2.77 7.60
C ARG A 133 -10.64 3.20 7.20
N MET A 134 -10.56 4.25 6.40
CA MET A 134 -9.29 4.70 5.86
C MET A 134 -9.21 6.22 5.78
N ARG A 135 -7.99 6.74 5.76
CA ARG A 135 -7.72 8.16 5.56
C ARG A 135 -6.28 8.40 5.12
N VAL A 136 -6.04 9.59 4.57
CA VAL A 136 -4.70 10.07 4.24
C VAL A 136 -4.46 11.41 4.94
N PRO A 137 -3.62 11.45 6.00
CA PRO A 137 -3.54 12.62 6.88
C PRO A 137 -2.54 13.70 6.41
N PHE A 138 -2.27 13.81 5.11
CA PHE A 138 -1.24 14.70 4.58
C PHE A 138 -1.47 16.16 4.93
N SER A 139 -2.71 16.65 4.76
CA SER A 139 -3.03 18.06 5.05
C SER A 139 -3.02 18.40 6.54
N GLU A 140 -3.24 17.41 7.40
CA GLU A 140 -3.09 17.59 8.86
C GLU A 140 -1.62 17.63 9.27
N LEU A 141 -0.78 16.81 8.63
CA LEU A 141 0.65 16.74 8.93
C LEU A 141 1.45 17.86 8.22
N GLY A 142 0.84 18.57 7.28
CA GLY A 142 1.51 19.59 6.49
C GLY A 142 2.56 19.04 5.53
N VAL A 143 2.33 17.86 4.98
CA VAL A 143 3.24 17.19 4.04
C VAL A 143 2.56 16.97 2.69
N PRO A 144 3.34 16.81 1.61
CA PRO A 144 2.80 16.43 0.31
C PRO A 144 2.21 15.02 0.32
N PRO A 145 1.32 14.69 -0.63
CA PRO A 145 0.92 13.30 -0.84
C PRO A 145 2.10 12.45 -1.31
N GLU A 146 1.98 11.14 -1.16
CA GLU A 146 3.01 10.17 -1.50
C GLU A 146 2.42 9.01 -2.32
N ALA A 147 3.27 8.10 -2.76
CA ALA A 147 2.85 6.89 -3.49
C ALA A 147 2.00 7.18 -4.74
N ALA A 148 2.31 8.27 -5.45
CA ALA A 148 1.57 8.72 -6.63
C ALA A 148 0.08 8.98 -6.36
N SER A 149 -0.33 9.11 -5.09
CA SER A 149 -1.73 9.37 -4.73
C SER A 149 -2.25 10.69 -5.31
N SER A 150 -1.36 11.65 -5.60
CA SER A 150 -1.71 12.90 -6.25
C SER A 150 -2.34 12.72 -7.63
N ILE A 151 -2.11 11.59 -8.31
CA ILE A 151 -2.76 11.27 -9.59
C ILE A 151 -3.66 10.05 -9.50
N LEU A 152 -3.27 9.01 -8.76
CA LEU A 152 -3.97 7.73 -8.76
C LEU A 152 -5.36 7.82 -8.14
N PHE A 153 -5.56 8.63 -7.11
CA PHE A 153 -6.89 8.81 -6.55
C PHE A 153 -7.82 9.52 -7.53
N ALA A 154 -7.37 10.58 -8.19
CA ALA A 154 -8.19 11.25 -9.19
C ALA A 154 -8.54 10.34 -10.37
N ASP A 155 -7.59 9.50 -10.82
CA ASP A 155 -7.83 8.52 -11.87
C ASP A 155 -8.90 7.49 -11.45
N GLN A 156 -8.87 7.08 -10.19
CA GLN A 156 -9.73 6.01 -9.70
C GLN A 156 -11.13 6.47 -9.30
N ILE A 157 -11.25 7.63 -8.66
CA ILE A 157 -12.51 8.11 -8.09
C ILE A 157 -12.99 9.44 -8.62
N GLY A 158 -12.24 10.05 -9.53
CA GLY A 158 -12.52 11.37 -10.09
C GLY A 158 -11.91 12.50 -9.26
N TRP A 159 -11.74 13.65 -9.92
CA TRP A 159 -11.00 14.79 -9.35
C TRP A 159 -11.62 15.33 -8.06
N GLN A 160 -12.93 15.59 -8.06
CA GLN A 160 -13.56 16.24 -6.90
C GLN A 160 -13.53 15.38 -5.66
N ARG A 161 -13.80 14.07 -5.79
CA ARG A 161 -13.73 13.13 -4.66
C ARG A 161 -12.30 12.99 -4.14
N ALA A 162 -11.33 12.88 -5.05
CA ALA A 162 -9.93 12.82 -4.66
C ALA A 162 -9.49 14.09 -3.94
N ALA A 163 -9.84 15.27 -4.48
CA ALA A 163 -9.49 16.55 -3.89
C ALA A 163 -10.09 16.72 -2.49
N GLU A 164 -11.37 16.40 -2.31
CA GLU A 164 -12.03 16.53 -1.01
C GLU A 164 -11.36 15.62 0.05
N ILE A 165 -11.06 14.38 -0.31
CA ILE A 165 -10.41 13.43 0.59
C ILE A 165 -8.99 13.88 0.94
N LEU A 166 -8.20 14.29 -0.05
CA LEU A 166 -6.83 14.74 0.16
C LEU A 166 -6.76 16.05 0.94
N PHE A 167 -7.66 16.99 0.66
CA PHE A 167 -7.65 18.31 1.31
C PHE A 167 -8.14 18.25 2.75
N THR A 168 -9.13 17.40 3.05
CA THR A 168 -9.76 17.35 4.37
C THR A 168 -9.13 16.34 5.32
N ALA A 169 -8.42 15.35 4.80
CA ALA A 169 -7.85 14.26 5.59
C ALA A 169 -8.89 13.48 6.43
N ARG A 170 -10.17 13.54 6.04
CA ARG A 170 -11.26 12.90 6.77
C ARG A 170 -11.23 11.38 6.67
N TRP A 171 -11.88 10.73 7.61
CA TRP A 171 -12.14 9.31 7.56
C TRP A 171 -13.13 8.95 6.45
N ILE A 172 -12.88 7.81 5.80
CA ILE A 172 -13.75 7.21 4.79
C ILE A 172 -14.15 5.84 5.33
N GLU A 173 -15.44 5.64 5.54
CA GLU A 173 -15.97 4.36 6.00
C GLU A 173 -15.99 3.34 4.84
N ALA A 174 -16.05 2.04 5.17
CA ALA A 174 -15.99 0.97 4.19
C ALA A 174 -17.06 1.07 3.10
N THR A 175 -18.29 1.40 3.48
CA THR A 175 -19.40 1.56 2.52
C THR A 175 -19.11 2.67 1.52
N GLU A 176 -18.63 3.82 1.98
CA GLU A 176 -18.25 4.92 1.10
C GLU A 176 -17.08 4.54 0.19
N ALA A 177 -16.08 3.83 0.72
CA ALA A 177 -14.93 3.38 -0.09
C ALA A 177 -15.38 2.56 -1.29
N VAL A 178 -16.41 1.73 -1.13
CA VAL A 178 -17.01 0.97 -2.24
C VAL A 178 -17.80 1.88 -3.17
N GLU A 179 -18.63 2.77 -2.63
CA GLU A 179 -19.45 3.68 -3.43
C GLU A 179 -18.60 4.56 -4.38
N ILE A 180 -17.47 5.06 -3.89
CA ILE A 180 -16.60 5.94 -4.68
C ILE A 180 -15.57 5.20 -5.53
N GLY A 181 -15.39 3.91 -5.32
CA GLY A 181 -14.54 3.07 -6.16
C GLY A 181 -13.11 2.87 -5.66
N ILE A 182 -12.79 3.17 -4.41
CA ILE A 182 -11.50 2.81 -3.80
C ILE A 182 -11.45 1.31 -3.51
N ALA A 183 -12.58 0.73 -3.10
CA ALA A 183 -12.74 -0.70 -2.92
C ALA A 183 -13.82 -1.24 -3.84
N LEU A 184 -13.71 -2.54 -4.16
CA LEU A 184 -14.70 -3.21 -5.02
C LEU A 184 -15.93 -3.64 -4.24
N ARG A 185 -15.75 -4.27 -3.08
CA ARG A 185 -16.82 -4.83 -2.26
C ARG A 185 -16.44 -4.81 -0.79
N THR A 186 -17.47 -4.72 0.07
CA THR A 186 -17.33 -5.01 1.50
C THR A 186 -17.48 -6.51 1.76
N ALA A 187 -16.92 -6.95 2.88
CA ALA A 187 -17.15 -8.27 3.44
C ALA A 187 -17.64 -8.13 4.89
N PRO A 188 -18.44 -9.07 5.39
CA PRO A 188 -18.84 -9.06 6.80
C PRO A 188 -17.65 -9.06 7.74
N GLN A 189 -17.81 -8.51 8.93
CA GLN A 189 -16.75 -8.41 9.92
C GLN A 189 -16.00 -9.73 10.11
N GLY A 190 -14.67 -9.68 9.97
CA GLY A 190 -13.79 -10.83 10.16
C GLY A 190 -13.72 -11.79 8.96
N GLU A 191 -14.41 -11.50 7.86
CA GLU A 191 -14.50 -12.43 6.71
C GLU A 191 -13.75 -11.94 5.46
N VAL A 192 -13.12 -10.78 5.48
CA VAL A 192 -12.54 -10.21 4.26
C VAL A 192 -11.42 -11.09 3.67
N LEU A 193 -10.59 -11.70 4.50
CA LEU A 193 -9.54 -12.60 4.00
C LEU A 193 -10.14 -13.82 3.32
N ALA A 194 -11.18 -14.44 3.91
CA ALA A 194 -11.84 -15.58 3.31
C ALA A 194 -12.46 -15.23 1.95
N HIS A 195 -13.06 -14.05 1.81
CA HIS A 195 -13.58 -13.55 0.54
C HIS A 195 -12.45 -13.32 -0.48
N ALA A 196 -11.33 -12.79 -0.04
CA ALA A 196 -10.16 -12.61 -0.91
C ALA A 196 -9.61 -13.95 -1.41
N VAL A 197 -9.55 -14.95 -0.53
CA VAL A 197 -9.09 -16.29 -0.90
C VAL A 197 -10.02 -16.92 -1.95
N GLU A 198 -11.34 -16.80 -1.80
CA GLU A 198 -12.29 -17.30 -2.78
C GLU A 198 -12.13 -16.61 -4.14
N LEU A 199 -11.95 -15.30 -4.14
CA LEU A 199 -11.67 -14.55 -5.38
C LEU A 199 -10.33 -14.99 -6.01
N ALA A 200 -9.31 -15.16 -5.20
CA ALA A 200 -7.99 -15.61 -5.64
C ALA A 200 -8.07 -17.02 -6.27
N LYS A 201 -8.84 -17.93 -5.67
CA LYS A 201 -9.08 -19.27 -6.26
C LYS A 201 -9.72 -19.18 -7.64
N THR A 202 -10.69 -18.31 -7.80
CA THR A 202 -11.33 -18.07 -9.11
C THR A 202 -10.30 -17.58 -10.12
N ILE A 203 -9.47 -16.61 -9.76
CA ILE A 203 -8.43 -16.07 -10.64
C ILE A 203 -7.38 -17.17 -10.96
N ALA A 204 -6.92 -17.90 -9.95
CA ALA A 204 -5.93 -18.95 -10.10
C ALA A 204 -6.43 -20.11 -10.98
N SER A 205 -7.75 -20.30 -11.09
CA SER A 205 -8.35 -21.31 -11.99
C SER A 205 -8.30 -20.93 -13.46
N LYS A 206 -7.99 -19.67 -13.78
CA LYS A 206 -7.89 -19.15 -15.15
C LYS A 206 -6.46 -19.32 -15.68
N SER A 207 -6.26 -18.98 -16.94
CA SER A 207 -4.93 -19.00 -17.56
C SER A 207 -3.99 -18.02 -16.83
N ALA A 208 -2.93 -18.54 -16.23
CA ALA A 208 -1.91 -17.72 -15.57
C ALA A 208 -1.24 -16.76 -16.57
N TYR A 209 -1.00 -17.20 -17.78
CA TYR A 209 -0.47 -16.34 -18.85
C TYR A 209 -1.43 -15.20 -19.15
N SER A 210 -2.70 -15.51 -19.37
CA SER A 210 -3.70 -14.50 -19.74
C SER A 210 -3.90 -13.46 -18.65
N THR A 211 -4.04 -13.86 -17.39
CA THR A 211 -4.23 -12.91 -16.27
C THR A 211 -3.02 -11.99 -16.09
N ARG A 212 -1.81 -12.52 -16.27
CA ARG A 212 -0.58 -11.72 -16.26
C ARG A 212 -0.54 -10.69 -17.39
N VAL A 213 -0.86 -11.13 -18.61
CA VAL A 213 -0.85 -10.25 -19.80
C VAL A 213 -1.93 -9.17 -19.68
N ILE A 214 -3.11 -9.52 -19.14
CA ILE A 214 -4.17 -8.54 -18.87
C ILE A 214 -3.65 -7.46 -17.93
N LYS A 215 -3.06 -7.85 -16.80
CA LYS A 215 -2.48 -6.88 -15.87
C LYS A 215 -1.40 -6.03 -16.52
N GLN A 216 -0.49 -6.65 -17.26
CA GLN A 216 0.58 -5.95 -17.96
C GLN A 216 0.05 -4.86 -18.90
N LEU A 217 -1.00 -5.16 -19.64
CA LEU A 217 -1.62 -4.23 -20.57
C LEU A 217 -2.34 -3.09 -19.82
N MET A 218 -3.05 -3.41 -18.74
CA MET A 218 -3.71 -2.40 -17.90
C MET A 218 -2.70 -1.45 -17.27
N VAL A 219 -1.61 -1.98 -16.71
CA VAL A 219 -0.53 -1.17 -16.12
C VAL A 219 0.16 -0.32 -17.18
N ALA A 220 0.42 -0.87 -18.36
CA ALA A 220 1.02 -0.12 -19.46
C ALA A 220 0.16 1.08 -19.88
N GLY A 221 -1.16 0.98 -19.76
CA GLY A 221 -2.08 2.08 -20.03
C GLY A 221 -1.90 3.30 -19.10
N ARG A 222 -1.31 3.11 -17.93
CA ARG A 222 -0.95 4.23 -17.03
C ARG A 222 0.29 5.00 -17.54
N GLY A 223 1.07 4.41 -18.45
CA GLY A 223 2.29 5.01 -19.00
C GLY A 223 3.33 5.32 -17.93
N GLY A 224 4.13 6.38 -18.13
CA GLY A 224 5.11 6.85 -17.16
C GLY A 224 4.55 7.73 -16.03
N ARG A 225 3.23 7.89 -15.95
CA ARG A 225 2.58 8.86 -15.06
C ARG A 225 2.84 8.61 -13.57
N ILE A 226 2.93 7.35 -13.17
CA ILE A 226 3.22 7.00 -11.77
C ILE A 226 4.62 7.47 -11.38
N LYS A 227 5.63 7.16 -12.19
CA LYS A 227 7.02 7.59 -11.92
C LYS A 227 7.14 9.11 -11.92
N GLU A 228 6.49 9.79 -12.85
CA GLU A 228 6.48 11.25 -12.92
C GLU A 228 5.82 11.86 -11.67
N ALA A 229 4.69 11.32 -11.23
CA ALA A 229 4.00 11.78 -10.02
C ALA A 229 4.86 11.54 -8.77
N ARG A 230 5.45 10.36 -8.64
CA ARG A 230 6.36 10.05 -7.54
C ARG A 230 7.53 11.03 -7.50
N ALA A 231 8.14 11.32 -8.63
CA ALA A 231 9.27 12.25 -8.71
C ALA A 231 8.86 13.66 -8.23
N ARG A 232 7.70 14.16 -8.65
CA ARG A 232 7.18 15.46 -8.21
C ARG A 232 6.91 15.49 -6.70
N GLU A 233 6.27 14.45 -6.20
CA GLU A 233 5.94 14.32 -4.77
C GLU A 233 7.20 14.24 -3.91
N GLU A 234 8.14 13.39 -4.29
CA GLU A 234 9.41 13.19 -3.58
C GLU A 234 10.27 14.46 -3.57
N ALA A 235 10.30 15.21 -4.67
CA ALA A 235 11.05 16.46 -4.75
C ALA A 235 10.50 17.51 -3.76
N LEU A 236 9.16 17.64 -3.67
CA LEU A 236 8.52 18.56 -2.72
C LEU A 236 8.72 18.12 -1.28
N PHE A 237 8.64 16.82 -1.01
CA PHE A 237 8.89 16.29 0.32
C PHE A 237 10.34 16.54 0.76
N ALA A 238 11.31 16.31 -0.12
CA ALA A 238 12.72 16.57 0.16
C ALA A 238 12.99 18.06 0.40
N GLU A 239 12.36 18.95 -0.38
CA GLU A 239 12.45 20.39 -0.18
C GLU A 239 11.89 20.82 1.18
N LEU A 240 10.72 20.29 1.55
CA LEU A 240 10.08 20.55 2.85
C LEU A 240 10.99 20.07 3.98
N PHE A 241 11.57 18.87 3.86
CA PHE A 241 12.45 18.30 4.88
C PHE A 241 13.71 19.17 5.09
N ARG A 242 14.28 19.70 4.01
CA ARG A 242 15.46 20.59 4.09
C ARG A 242 15.13 21.97 4.69
N SER A 243 13.96 22.53 4.35
CA SER A 243 13.63 23.92 4.71
C SER A 243 13.04 24.08 6.11
N ARG A 244 12.34 23.09 6.61
CA ARG A 244 11.57 23.19 7.87
C ARG A 244 12.03 22.21 8.94
N GLY A 245 12.82 21.19 8.59
CA GLY A 245 12.91 20.02 9.40
C GLY A 245 11.51 19.39 9.61
N PHE A 246 11.42 18.23 10.25
CA PHE A 246 10.14 17.78 10.80
C PHE A 246 9.88 18.54 12.11
N SER A 247 9.35 19.73 12.00
CA SER A 247 8.74 20.35 13.18
C SER A 247 7.40 19.66 13.39
N SER A 248 7.32 18.93 14.49
CA SER A 248 6.11 18.38 15.06
C SER A 248 4.97 19.40 15.11
#